data_b2946353f0015ccc6b8de36739f9fab9
#
_entry.id   b2946353f0015ccc6b8de36739f9fab9
#
_cell.length_a   1.000
_cell.length_b   1.000
_cell.length_c   1.000
_cell.angle_alpha   90.00
_cell.angle_beta   90.00
_cell.angle_gamma   90.00
#
_symmetry.space_group_name_H-M   'P 1'
#
loop_
_entity.id
_entity.type
_entity.pdbx_description
1 polymer ?
#
loop_
_entity_poly.entity_id
_entity_poly.type
_entity_poly.pdbx_seq_one_letter_code
_entity_poly.pdbx_strand_id
1 'polypeptide(L)'
;IKEEKHNNNINGYKNSFSLNNSYDWDLIFKAISPLILISIGAGLTIPFVNLFFNSIFNFSSSDFSIMGSGTAVLVFFSSLMVPTLKHKYGYWMTIVFVQGLSICCLITLAITELFATSHYAIYFAVSAFILRQPLMHMAHPSSNELMMNYVGKRNQELISALSSSLWSAS
;
A
#
# COMPACT_ATOMS: atom_id res chain seq x y z
N ILE A 1 20.86 62.79 -22.81
CA ILE A 1 20.97 61.34 -22.77
C ILE A 1 21.24 60.99 -21.32
N LYS A 2 20.16 60.63 -20.59
CA LYS A 2 20.24 60.13 -19.21
C LYS A 2 20.38 58.62 -19.27
N GLU A 3 21.52 58.09 -18.85
CA GLU A 3 21.71 56.68 -18.57
C GLU A 3 20.97 56.36 -17.26
N GLU A 4 19.88 55.62 -17.40
CA GLU A 4 19.23 54.98 -16.24
C GLU A 4 20.15 53.86 -15.77
N LYS A 5 20.72 54.01 -14.60
CA LYS A 5 21.37 52.95 -13.84
C LYS A 5 20.33 51.90 -13.48
N HIS A 6 20.32 50.81 -14.23
CA HIS A 6 19.59 49.62 -13.85
C HIS A 6 20.29 48.98 -12.65
N ASN A 7 19.83 49.37 -11.47
CA ASN A 7 20.29 48.79 -10.22
C ASN A 7 19.72 47.39 -10.09
N ASN A 8 20.47 46.41 -10.58
CA ASN A 8 20.18 45.01 -10.39
C ASN A 8 20.29 44.67 -8.91
N ASN A 9 19.18 44.78 -8.24
CA ASN A 9 18.99 44.27 -6.88
C ASN A 9 18.91 42.74 -6.95
N ILE A 10 20.06 42.08 -7.11
CA ILE A 10 20.25 40.65 -6.91
C ILE A 10 20.30 40.40 -5.40
N ASN A 11 19.26 40.82 -4.72
CA ASN A 11 19.03 40.43 -3.35
C ASN A 11 18.26 39.10 -3.34
N GLY A 12 19.04 38.04 -3.41
CA GLY A 12 18.97 36.99 -2.41
C GLY A 12 17.70 36.18 -2.44
N TYR A 13 17.49 35.33 -3.45
CA TYR A 13 16.85 34.05 -3.19
C TYR A 13 17.79 33.14 -2.36
N LYS A 14 18.15 33.60 -1.18
CA LYS A 14 18.52 32.76 -0.06
C LYS A 14 17.21 32.29 0.59
N ASN A 15 16.36 31.62 -0.14
CA ASN A 15 15.43 30.70 0.48
C ASN A 15 16.30 29.56 1.03
N SER A 16 16.79 29.71 2.23
CA SER A 16 17.19 28.57 3.03
C SER A 16 15.96 27.67 3.08
N PHE A 17 16.03 26.57 2.36
CA PHE A 17 15.00 25.55 2.28
C PHE A 17 14.92 24.87 3.66
N SER A 18 14.30 25.56 4.61
CA SER A 18 14.04 25.04 5.95
C SER A 18 12.85 24.11 5.84
N LEU A 19 13.10 22.85 5.58
CA LEU A 19 12.09 21.79 5.57
C LEU A 19 11.22 21.82 6.84
N ASN A 20 11.81 22.25 7.95
CA ASN A 20 11.14 22.30 9.25
C ASN A 20 10.00 23.34 9.32
N ASN A 21 10.05 24.42 8.52
CA ASN A 21 9.06 25.50 8.56
C ASN A 21 8.05 25.43 7.39
N SER A 22 8.29 24.53 6.41
CA SER A 22 7.47 24.39 5.22
C SER A 22 6.37 23.33 5.35
N TYR A 23 6.52 22.38 6.27
CA TYR A 23 5.65 21.22 6.40
C TYR A 23 5.18 21.02 7.85
N ASP A 24 3.96 20.51 8.01
CA ASP A 24 3.37 20.17 9.32
C ASP A 24 3.75 18.74 9.71
N TRP A 25 4.95 18.59 10.28
CA TRP A 25 5.53 17.27 10.59
C TRP A 25 4.67 16.40 11.50
N ASP A 26 3.99 17.00 12.47
CA ASP A 26 3.11 16.28 13.38
C ASP A 26 1.92 15.64 12.64
N LEU A 27 1.34 16.38 11.68
CA LEU A 27 0.27 15.92 10.84
C LEU A 27 0.74 14.83 9.87
N ILE A 28 1.92 15.00 9.28
CA ILE A 28 2.54 14.03 8.36
C ILE A 28 2.83 12.72 9.09
N PHE A 29 3.41 12.79 10.29
CA PHE A 29 3.75 11.60 11.05
C PHE A 29 2.50 10.80 11.45
N LYS A 30 1.44 11.49 11.88
CA LYS A 30 0.15 10.85 12.18
C LYS A 30 -0.48 10.19 10.95
N ALA A 31 -0.38 10.83 9.79
CA ALA A 31 -0.94 10.31 8.55
C ALA A 31 -0.17 9.10 8.01
N ILE A 32 1.18 9.09 8.15
CA ILE A 32 2.04 8.06 7.57
C ILE A 32 2.23 6.84 8.49
N SER A 33 1.99 6.99 9.79
CA SER A 33 2.23 5.92 10.77
C SER A 33 1.48 4.60 10.46
N PRO A 34 0.21 4.60 10.03
CA PRO A 34 -0.47 3.37 9.63
C PRO A 34 0.18 2.72 8.40
N LEU A 35 0.65 3.55 7.46
CA LEU A 35 1.31 3.09 6.25
C LEU A 35 2.66 2.43 6.55
N ILE A 36 3.44 2.98 7.48
CA ILE A 36 4.70 2.36 7.94
C ILE A 36 4.41 0.98 8.52
N LEU A 37 3.39 0.85 9.36
CA LEU A 37 3.02 -0.43 9.96
C LEU A 37 2.64 -1.47 8.90
N ILE A 38 1.84 -1.06 7.90
CA ILE A 38 1.43 -1.91 6.78
C ILE A 38 2.64 -2.31 5.94
N SER A 39 3.55 -1.39 5.63
CA SER A 39 4.75 -1.65 4.83
C SER A 39 5.70 -2.63 5.52
N ILE A 40 5.91 -2.48 6.83
CA ILE A 40 6.71 -3.44 7.62
C ILE A 40 6.03 -4.82 7.60
N GLY A 41 4.72 -4.88 7.83
CA GLY A 41 3.97 -6.13 7.78
C GLY A 41 4.01 -6.80 6.40
N ALA A 42 3.91 -6.03 5.32
CA ALA A 42 4.01 -6.53 3.96
C ALA A 42 5.42 -7.07 3.67
N GLY A 43 6.46 -6.31 3.99
CA GLY A 43 7.86 -6.71 3.78
C GLY A 43 8.25 -7.99 4.54
N LEU A 44 7.67 -8.21 5.71
CA LEU A 44 7.85 -9.46 6.46
C LEU A 44 7.03 -10.61 5.87
N THR A 45 5.83 -10.35 5.37
CA THR A 45 4.89 -11.40 4.93
C THR A 45 5.21 -11.91 3.53
N ILE A 46 5.53 -11.04 2.58
CA ILE A 46 5.67 -11.39 1.16
C ILE A 46 6.72 -12.49 0.90
N PRO A 47 7.96 -12.40 1.44
CA PRO A 47 8.96 -13.45 1.27
C PRO A 47 8.53 -14.79 1.89
N PHE A 48 7.88 -14.72 3.05
CA PHE A 48 7.46 -15.93 3.76
C PHE A 48 6.31 -16.68 3.09
N VAL A 49 5.43 -15.99 2.37
CA VAL A 49 4.35 -16.66 1.63
C VAL A 49 4.89 -17.59 0.55
N ASN A 50 5.91 -17.17 -0.19
CA ASN A 50 6.56 -18.03 -1.19
C ASN A 50 7.22 -19.25 -0.52
N LEU A 51 7.97 -19.01 0.57
CA LEU A 51 8.60 -20.08 1.33
C LEU A 51 7.56 -21.04 1.91
N PHE A 52 6.43 -20.55 2.41
CA PHE A 52 5.32 -21.34 2.93
C PHE A 52 4.76 -22.31 1.87
N PHE A 53 4.44 -21.81 0.67
CA PHE A 53 3.94 -22.67 -0.40
C PHE A 53 4.97 -23.70 -0.87
N ASN A 54 6.24 -23.32 -0.91
CA ASN A 54 7.32 -24.24 -1.28
C ASN A 54 7.56 -25.30 -0.21
N SER A 55 7.65 -24.92 1.07
CA SER A 55 8.03 -25.85 2.16
C SER A 55 6.89 -26.78 2.57
N ILE A 56 5.63 -26.32 2.54
CA ILE A 56 4.49 -27.09 3.04
C ILE A 56 3.78 -27.84 1.91
N PHE A 57 3.62 -27.20 0.77
CA PHE A 57 2.86 -27.77 -0.36
C PHE A 57 3.74 -28.20 -1.54
N ASN A 58 5.08 -28.11 -1.42
CA ASN A 58 6.04 -28.43 -2.47
C ASN A 58 5.79 -27.70 -3.80
N PHE A 59 5.27 -26.46 -3.75
CA PHE A 59 5.08 -25.65 -4.94
C PHE A 59 6.44 -25.28 -5.54
N SER A 60 6.57 -25.50 -6.84
CA SER A 60 7.72 -24.97 -7.58
C SER A 60 7.59 -23.46 -7.75
N SER A 61 8.71 -22.77 -8.00
CA SER A 61 8.69 -21.34 -8.33
C SER A 61 7.83 -21.04 -9.56
N SER A 62 7.70 -21.99 -10.47
CA SER A 62 6.83 -21.89 -11.65
C SER A 62 5.36 -21.87 -11.28
N ASP A 63 4.92 -22.78 -10.39
CA ASP A 63 3.53 -22.87 -9.95
C ASP A 63 3.12 -21.61 -9.20
N PHE A 64 4.02 -21.11 -8.34
CA PHE A 64 3.81 -19.85 -7.61
C PHE A 64 3.70 -18.66 -8.57
N SER A 65 4.51 -18.61 -9.63
CA SER A 65 4.46 -17.55 -10.65
C SER A 65 3.16 -17.60 -11.46
N ILE A 66 2.67 -18.77 -11.82
CA ILE A 66 1.37 -18.93 -12.51
C ILE A 66 0.23 -18.45 -11.61
N MET A 67 0.24 -18.85 -10.34
CA MET A 67 -0.73 -18.40 -9.35
C MET A 67 -0.67 -16.87 -9.16
N GLY A 68 0.53 -16.29 -9.09
CA GLY A 68 0.74 -14.85 -9.02
C GLY A 68 0.20 -14.11 -10.25
N SER A 69 0.42 -14.63 -11.44
CA SER A 69 -0.12 -14.07 -12.68
C SER A 69 -1.64 -14.08 -12.71
N GLY A 70 -2.25 -15.18 -12.27
CA GLY A 70 -3.72 -15.28 -12.14
C GLY A 70 -4.27 -14.25 -11.13
N THR A 71 -3.60 -14.07 -10.00
CA THR A 71 -4.01 -13.07 -9.01
C THR A 71 -3.86 -11.64 -9.53
N ALA A 72 -2.86 -11.34 -10.37
CA ALA A 72 -2.69 -10.02 -10.97
C ALA A 72 -3.88 -9.62 -11.85
N VAL A 73 -4.45 -10.57 -12.60
CA VAL A 73 -5.68 -10.35 -13.38
C VAL A 73 -6.86 -10.01 -12.46
N LEU A 74 -7.01 -10.74 -11.35
CA LEU A 74 -8.07 -10.47 -10.37
C LEU A 74 -7.86 -9.11 -9.69
N VAL A 75 -6.64 -8.72 -9.37
CA VAL A 75 -6.30 -7.40 -8.84
C VAL A 75 -6.73 -6.30 -9.82
N PHE A 76 -6.49 -6.47 -11.12
CA PHE A 76 -6.92 -5.52 -12.13
C PHE A 76 -8.44 -5.31 -12.10
N PHE A 77 -9.22 -6.38 -12.19
CA PHE A 77 -10.69 -6.28 -12.16
C PHE A 77 -11.21 -5.72 -10.83
N SER A 78 -10.63 -6.14 -9.71
CA SER A 78 -11.02 -5.64 -8.39
C SER A 78 -10.73 -4.17 -8.22
N SER A 79 -9.64 -3.66 -8.78
CA SER A 79 -9.29 -2.24 -8.75
C SER A 79 -10.33 -1.37 -9.46
N LEU A 80 -10.96 -1.87 -10.52
CA LEU A 80 -12.06 -1.18 -11.21
C LEU A 80 -13.32 -1.06 -10.34
N MET A 81 -13.50 -1.95 -9.37
CA MET A 81 -14.65 -1.91 -8.45
C MET A 81 -14.48 -0.88 -7.32
N VAL A 82 -13.25 -0.43 -7.03
CA VAL A 82 -12.95 0.47 -5.91
C VAL A 82 -13.77 1.77 -5.96
N PRO A 83 -13.86 2.51 -7.08
CA PRO A 83 -14.65 3.74 -7.14
C PRO A 83 -16.12 3.49 -6.82
N THR A 84 -16.70 2.39 -7.30
CA THR A 84 -18.10 2.02 -7.06
C THR A 84 -18.36 1.69 -5.58
N LEU A 85 -17.47 0.92 -4.96
CA LEU A 85 -17.56 0.61 -3.53
C LEU A 85 -17.46 1.88 -2.68
N LYS A 86 -16.49 2.73 -3.00
CA LYS A 86 -16.26 3.99 -2.31
C LYS A 86 -17.48 4.93 -2.40
N HIS A 87 -18.09 5.01 -3.58
CA HIS A 87 -19.29 5.82 -3.78
C HIS A 87 -20.48 5.29 -3.00
N LYS A 88 -20.64 3.96 -2.90
CA LYS A 88 -21.79 3.32 -2.25
C LYS A 88 -21.65 3.24 -0.72
N TYR A 89 -20.47 2.94 -0.21
CA TYR A 89 -20.25 2.66 1.23
C TYR A 89 -19.36 3.68 1.94
N GLY A 90 -18.77 4.63 1.20
CA GLY A 90 -17.84 5.62 1.74
C GLY A 90 -16.43 5.07 1.95
N TYR A 91 -15.48 5.97 2.19
CA TYR A 91 -14.04 5.64 2.34
C TYR A 91 -13.78 4.71 3.53
N TRP A 92 -14.30 5.06 4.71
CA TRP A 92 -14.06 4.34 5.95
C TRP A 92 -14.52 2.89 5.87
N MET A 93 -15.76 2.70 5.45
CA MET A 93 -16.35 1.36 5.34
C MET A 93 -15.61 0.52 4.30
N THR A 94 -15.26 1.10 3.15
CA THR A 94 -14.52 0.39 2.10
C THR A 94 -13.15 -0.06 2.59
N ILE A 95 -12.38 0.82 3.25
CA ILE A 95 -11.04 0.50 3.74
C ILE A 95 -11.11 -0.58 4.84
N VAL A 96 -11.93 -0.37 5.87
CA VAL A 96 -12.01 -1.27 7.02
C VAL A 96 -12.54 -2.64 6.61
N PHE A 97 -13.59 -2.69 5.78
CA PHE A 97 -14.17 -3.96 5.36
C PHE A 97 -13.22 -4.77 4.47
N VAL A 98 -12.65 -4.13 3.44
CA VAL A 98 -11.77 -4.80 2.48
C VAL A 98 -10.47 -5.24 3.16
N GLN A 99 -9.90 -4.39 4.03
CA GLN A 99 -8.67 -4.71 4.74
C GLN A 99 -8.90 -5.77 5.83
N GLY A 100 -10.03 -5.71 6.53
CA GLY A 100 -10.44 -6.73 7.49
C GLY A 100 -10.62 -8.10 6.84
N LEU A 101 -11.26 -8.16 5.68
CA LEU A 101 -11.41 -9.40 4.93
C LEU A 101 -10.06 -9.94 4.42
N SER A 102 -9.14 -9.06 4.01
CA SER A 102 -7.77 -9.45 3.63
C SER A 102 -7.01 -10.07 4.81
N ILE A 103 -7.18 -9.52 6.03
CA ILE A 103 -6.59 -10.08 7.26
C ILE A 103 -7.21 -11.45 7.59
N CYS A 104 -8.52 -11.61 7.45
CA CYS A 104 -9.18 -12.91 7.61
C CYS A 104 -8.60 -13.96 6.65
N CYS A 105 -8.37 -13.60 5.38
CA CYS A 105 -7.71 -14.49 4.43
C CYS A 105 -6.28 -14.86 4.87
N LEU A 106 -5.53 -13.91 5.42
CA LEU A 106 -4.18 -14.18 5.94
C LEU A 106 -4.21 -15.13 7.14
N ILE A 107 -5.15 -14.94 8.06
CA ILE A 107 -5.36 -15.84 9.20
C ILE A 107 -5.75 -17.24 8.71
N THR A 108 -6.65 -17.33 7.72
CA THR A 108 -7.02 -18.61 7.10
C THR A 108 -5.80 -19.30 6.50
N LEU A 109 -4.95 -18.56 5.79
CA LEU A 109 -3.69 -19.07 5.24
C LEU A 109 -2.77 -19.63 6.34
N ALA A 110 -2.61 -18.91 7.45
CA ALA A 110 -1.79 -19.36 8.58
C ALA A 110 -2.38 -20.63 9.24
N ILE A 111 -3.69 -20.70 9.39
CA ILE A 111 -4.36 -21.87 9.98
C ILE A 111 -4.20 -23.11 9.09
N THR A 112 -4.07 -22.98 7.77
CA THR A 112 -3.88 -24.14 6.87
C THR A 112 -2.59 -24.90 7.14
N GLU A 113 -1.59 -24.30 7.79
CA GLU A 113 -0.39 -25.00 8.24
C GLU A 113 -0.71 -26.11 9.26
N LEU A 114 -1.66 -25.85 10.17
CA LEU A 114 -2.05 -26.81 11.21
C LEU A 114 -2.73 -28.07 10.64
N PHE A 115 -3.29 -27.94 9.44
CA PHE A 115 -3.99 -29.01 8.74
C PHE A 115 -3.31 -29.42 7.42
N ALA A 116 -2.01 -29.13 7.30
CA ALA A 116 -1.23 -29.35 6.07
C ALA A 116 -1.24 -30.82 5.59
N THR A 117 -1.45 -31.77 6.50
CA THR A 117 -1.60 -33.21 6.19
C THR A 117 -2.90 -33.54 5.48
N SER A 118 -3.90 -32.65 5.53
CA SER A 118 -5.18 -32.85 4.84
C SER A 118 -5.07 -32.49 3.36
N HIS A 119 -5.59 -33.35 2.50
CA HIS A 119 -5.63 -33.08 1.05
C HIS A 119 -6.38 -31.80 0.67
N TYR A 120 -7.27 -31.33 1.51
CA TYR A 120 -8.03 -30.10 1.30
C TYR A 120 -7.26 -28.83 1.70
N ALA A 121 -6.20 -28.92 2.52
CA ALA A 121 -5.46 -27.76 3.01
C ALA A 121 -4.90 -26.89 1.87
N ILE A 122 -4.39 -27.51 0.81
CA ILE A 122 -3.85 -26.81 -0.35
C ILE A 122 -4.90 -25.95 -1.04
N TYR A 123 -6.14 -26.45 -1.19
CA TYR A 123 -7.22 -25.68 -1.84
C TYR A 123 -7.63 -24.47 -1.01
N PHE A 124 -7.67 -24.60 0.32
CA PHE A 124 -7.93 -23.48 1.23
C PHE A 124 -6.79 -22.48 1.20
N ALA A 125 -5.54 -22.92 1.22
CA ALA A 125 -4.38 -22.03 1.16
C ALA A 125 -4.34 -21.23 -0.15
N VAL A 126 -4.51 -21.90 -1.29
CA VAL A 126 -4.52 -21.27 -2.61
C VAL A 126 -5.68 -20.28 -2.73
N SER A 127 -6.90 -20.67 -2.32
CA SER A 127 -8.06 -19.78 -2.40
C SER A 127 -7.92 -18.57 -1.47
N ALA A 128 -7.42 -18.74 -0.26
CA ALA A 128 -7.15 -17.64 0.67
C ALA A 128 -6.09 -16.67 0.12
N PHE A 129 -5.03 -17.19 -0.48
CA PHE A 129 -4.00 -16.37 -1.12
C PHE A 129 -4.56 -15.59 -2.32
N ILE A 130 -5.25 -16.27 -3.23
CA ILE A 130 -5.84 -15.66 -4.44
C ILE A 130 -6.83 -14.56 -4.06
N LEU A 131 -7.65 -14.77 -3.03
CA LEU A 131 -8.64 -13.79 -2.58
C LEU A 131 -8.00 -12.61 -1.83
N ARG A 132 -6.94 -12.86 -1.05
CA ARG A 132 -6.24 -11.84 -0.27
C ARG A 132 -5.62 -10.75 -1.14
N GLN A 133 -5.00 -11.11 -2.25
CA GLN A 133 -4.27 -10.17 -3.10
C GLN A 133 -5.15 -9.04 -3.64
N PRO A 134 -6.27 -9.30 -4.33
CA PRO A 134 -7.15 -8.23 -4.81
C PRO A 134 -7.71 -7.39 -3.66
N LEU A 135 -8.06 -7.99 -2.52
CA LEU A 135 -8.57 -7.26 -1.36
C LEU A 135 -7.52 -6.26 -0.81
N MET A 136 -6.28 -6.70 -0.66
CA MET A 136 -5.20 -5.82 -0.20
C MET A 136 -4.97 -4.65 -1.17
N HIS A 137 -4.95 -4.93 -2.47
CA HIS A 137 -4.74 -3.90 -3.48
C HIS A 137 -5.92 -2.94 -3.64
N MET A 138 -7.16 -3.37 -3.38
CA MET A 138 -8.34 -2.49 -3.38
C MET A 138 -8.30 -1.43 -2.27
N ALA A 139 -7.75 -1.75 -1.10
CA ALA A 139 -7.66 -0.81 0.01
C ALA A 139 -6.66 0.32 -0.25
N HIS A 140 -5.63 0.06 -1.06
CA HIS A 140 -4.51 0.95 -1.29
C HIS A 140 -4.86 2.33 -1.86
N PRO A 141 -5.57 2.45 -3.00
CA PRO A 141 -5.91 3.75 -3.57
C PRO A 141 -6.82 4.57 -2.67
N SER A 142 -7.76 3.92 -1.97
CA SER A 142 -8.66 4.60 -1.03
C SER A 142 -7.91 5.13 0.20
N SER A 143 -6.94 4.37 0.72
CA SER A 143 -6.10 4.79 1.85
C SER A 143 -5.20 5.97 1.47
N ASN A 144 -4.58 5.93 0.29
CA ASN A 144 -3.75 7.03 -0.22
C ASN A 144 -4.56 8.31 -0.42
N GLU A 145 -5.75 8.21 -0.99
CA GLU A 145 -6.62 9.37 -1.20
C GLU A 145 -7.09 9.96 0.14
N LEU A 146 -7.46 9.12 1.10
CA LEU A 146 -7.82 9.56 2.44
C LEU A 146 -6.67 10.27 3.13
N MET A 147 -5.46 9.71 3.03
CA MET A 147 -4.24 10.29 3.60
C MET A 147 -3.91 11.65 2.97
N MET A 148 -4.00 11.76 1.64
CA MET A 148 -3.77 13.02 0.93
C MET A 148 -4.79 14.10 1.32
N ASN A 149 -6.06 13.72 1.47
CA ASN A 149 -7.10 14.64 1.91
C ASN A 149 -6.90 15.09 3.36
N TYR A 150 -6.41 14.19 4.23
CA TYR A 150 -6.16 14.50 5.64
C TYR A 150 -5.03 15.51 5.84
N VAL A 151 -3.93 15.40 5.08
CA VAL A 151 -2.76 16.28 5.26
C VAL A 151 -2.88 17.62 4.55
N GLY A 152 -3.87 17.78 3.66
CA GLY A 152 -4.08 19.00 2.88
C GLY A 152 -3.02 19.26 1.81
N LYS A 153 -3.33 20.20 0.91
CA LYS A 153 -2.53 20.45 -0.32
C LYS A 153 -1.05 20.75 -0.07
N ARG A 154 -0.72 21.40 1.03
CA ARG A 154 0.65 21.82 1.37
C ARG A 154 1.58 20.63 1.60
N ASN A 155 1.06 19.55 2.18
CA ASN A 155 1.84 18.40 2.62
C ASN A 155 1.75 17.20 1.65
N GLN A 156 0.92 17.29 0.58
CA GLN A 156 0.65 16.18 -0.33
C GLN A 156 1.89 15.68 -1.08
N GLU A 157 2.75 16.60 -1.51
CA GLU A 157 3.97 16.24 -2.26
C GLU A 157 4.91 15.40 -1.40
N LEU A 158 5.15 15.82 -0.17
CA LEU A 158 6.04 15.13 0.76
C LEU A 158 5.47 13.76 1.16
N ILE A 159 4.17 13.70 1.45
CA ILE A 159 3.52 12.43 1.82
C ILE A 159 3.48 11.44 0.65
N SER A 160 3.28 11.92 -0.57
CA SER A 160 3.33 11.07 -1.77
C SER A 160 4.73 10.49 -1.98
N ALA A 161 5.77 11.29 -1.81
CA ALA A 161 7.15 10.84 -1.89
C ALA A 161 7.49 9.82 -0.79
N LEU A 162 7.08 10.08 0.45
CA LEU A 162 7.31 9.17 1.58
C LEU A 162 6.55 7.86 1.41
N SER A 163 5.28 7.90 0.98
CA SER A 163 4.50 6.69 0.75
C SER A 163 5.08 5.82 -0.37
N SER A 164 5.53 6.44 -1.47
CA SER A 164 6.20 5.72 -2.56
C SER A 164 7.51 5.09 -2.11
N SER A 165 8.29 5.80 -1.28
CA SER A 165 9.54 5.27 -0.70
C SER A 165 9.29 4.08 0.21
N LEU A 166 8.27 4.13 1.05
CA LEU A 166 7.90 3.02 1.94
C LEU A 166 7.49 1.78 1.17
N TRP A 167 6.72 1.94 0.08
CA TRP A 167 6.35 0.82 -0.78
C TRP A 167 7.54 0.23 -1.54
N SER A 168 8.49 1.05 -1.95
CA SER A 168 9.71 0.57 -2.61
C SER A 168 10.64 -0.16 -1.65
N ALA A 169 10.60 0.15 -0.36
CA ALA A 169 11.41 -0.46 0.68
C ALA A 169 10.80 -1.74 1.27
N SER A 170 9.52 -1.99 1.05
CA SER A 170 8.76 -3.16 1.50
C SER A 170 8.92 -4.34 0.54
#